data_e8e4ddc8dd92ce13a6bea7452b882c6c
#
_entry.id   e8e4ddc8dd92ce13a6bea7452b882c6c
#
_cell.length_a   1.000
_cell.length_b   1.000
_cell.length_c   1.000
_cell.angle_alpha   90.00
_cell.angle_beta   90.00
_cell.angle_gamma   90.00
#
_symmetry.space_group_name_H-M   'P 1'
#
loop_
_entity.id
_entity.type
_entity.pdbx_description
1 polymer ?
#
loop_
_entity_poly.entity_id
_entity_poly.type
_entity_poly.pdbx_seq_one_letter_code
_entity_poly.pdbx_strand_id
1 'polypeptide(L)'
;MEDDHRVWPPGSPRGTPPLPDDPDEPWNPPLRRTAGRDVEPPPWESLPPSARYYGRPATPSPVRRWRWRRRAGAVLALLVAAGLVGALVVVVFRMATPPPVQGRLVDAVAQVTLTLPQGWQEGVVAPVTGFTSVARSERGVVMARAVPHSSQGARTMVADTAQLYSRLLLKGDKVDIVDDRALPQGYTRALRAEYRDVVNRPAYLRVTLLTRPGRSVLLVGLLQPADTASIEALDTVMASVR
;
A
#
# COMPACT_ATOMS: atom_id res chain seq x y z
N MET A 1 -27.13 -26.88 -18.20
CA MET A 1 -26.06 -26.25 -17.41
C MET A 1 -26.74 -25.18 -16.59
N GLU A 2 -27.20 -25.59 -15.39
CA GLU A 2 -28.01 -24.73 -14.50
C GLU A 2 -27.08 -23.87 -13.67
N ASP A 3 -27.29 -22.56 -13.78
CA ASP A 3 -26.60 -21.55 -13.01
C ASP A 3 -27.14 -21.54 -11.57
N ASP A 4 -26.35 -22.09 -10.66
CA ASP A 4 -26.60 -22.09 -9.21
C ASP A 4 -26.39 -20.66 -8.68
N HIS A 5 -27.41 -19.81 -8.78
CA HIS A 5 -27.47 -18.53 -8.09
C HIS A 5 -27.62 -18.78 -6.58
N ARG A 6 -26.51 -18.84 -5.87
CA ARG A 6 -26.51 -18.81 -4.41
C ARG A 6 -27.07 -17.48 -3.93
N VAL A 7 -28.34 -17.51 -3.54
CA VAL A 7 -28.97 -16.41 -2.82
C VAL A 7 -28.39 -16.34 -1.42
N TRP A 8 -27.65 -15.30 -1.12
CA TRP A 8 -27.14 -14.97 0.20
C TRP A 8 -27.85 -13.70 0.71
N PRO A 9 -28.36 -13.66 1.95
CA PRO A 9 -28.17 -14.61 3.06
C PRO A 9 -29.17 -15.78 3.06
N PRO A 10 -28.83 -16.94 3.67
CA PRO A 10 -29.79 -18.01 3.87
C PRO A 10 -30.91 -17.49 4.75
N GLY A 11 -32.14 -17.68 4.27
CA GLY A 11 -33.35 -17.27 5.02
C GLY A 11 -33.31 -17.85 6.42
N SER A 12 -33.56 -17.02 7.41
CA SER A 12 -33.75 -17.44 8.79
C SER A 12 -34.85 -18.53 8.81
N PRO A 13 -34.65 -19.65 9.52
CA PRO A 13 -35.70 -20.62 9.67
C PRO A 13 -36.94 -19.95 10.27
N ARG A 14 -38.05 -20.03 9.58
CA ARG A 14 -39.34 -19.52 10.05
C ARG A 14 -39.57 -19.99 11.45
N GLY A 15 -39.84 -19.01 12.31
CA GLY A 15 -39.96 -19.10 13.74
C GLY A 15 -40.70 -20.32 14.22
N THR A 16 -40.08 -21.02 15.12
CA THR A 16 -40.75 -21.78 16.15
C THR A 16 -41.63 -20.78 16.90
N PRO A 17 -42.97 -21.02 16.99
CA PRO A 17 -43.80 -20.15 17.82
C PRO A 17 -43.24 -20.11 19.25
N PRO A 18 -43.24 -18.96 19.93
CA PRO A 18 -42.77 -18.89 21.31
C PRO A 18 -43.56 -19.91 22.11
N LEU A 19 -42.83 -20.77 22.83
CA LEU A 19 -43.44 -21.63 23.84
C LEU A 19 -44.18 -20.72 24.84
N PRO A 20 -45.40 -21.09 25.25
CA PRO A 20 -46.11 -20.35 26.26
C PRO A 20 -45.24 -20.32 27.50
N ASP A 21 -45.12 -19.13 28.10
CA ASP A 21 -44.41 -18.94 29.37
C ASP A 21 -44.95 -19.95 30.37
N ASP A 22 -44.10 -20.89 30.75
CA ASP A 22 -44.40 -21.85 31.80
C ASP A 22 -44.30 -21.11 33.14
N PRO A 23 -45.45 -20.91 33.88
CA PRO A 23 -45.42 -20.16 35.11
C PRO A 23 -44.63 -20.84 36.24
N ASP A 24 -44.17 -22.07 36.02
CA ASP A 24 -43.41 -22.86 36.98
C ASP A 24 -41.93 -22.95 36.71
N GLU A 25 -41.39 -22.13 35.77
CA GLU A 25 -39.99 -22.12 35.47
C GLU A 25 -39.13 -21.68 36.70
N PRO A 26 -38.23 -22.54 37.19
CA PRO A 26 -37.64 -22.37 38.52
C PRO A 26 -36.71 -21.16 38.66
N TRP A 27 -36.39 -20.48 37.56
CA TRP A 27 -35.50 -19.30 37.59
C TRP A 27 -36.28 -17.95 37.60
N ASN A 28 -37.64 -18.02 37.42
CA ASN A 28 -38.51 -16.85 37.52
C ASN A 28 -39.61 -17.13 38.57
N PRO A 29 -39.27 -17.26 39.87
CA PRO A 29 -40.31 -17.55 40.86
C PRO A 29 -41.29 -16.39 40.89
N PRO A 30 -42.61 -16.68 40.74
CA PRO A 30 -43.61 -15.66 40.84
C PRO A 30 -43.49 -15.00 42.23
N LEU A 31 -43.38 -13.67 42.24
CA LEU A 31 -43.46 -12.89 43.45
C LEU A 31 -44.84 -13.07 44.04
N ARG A 32 -45.05 -14.12 44.86
CA ARG A 32 -46.26 -14.30 45.65
C ARG A 32 -46.33 -13.12 46.62
N ARG A 33 -47.15 -12.12 46.29
CA ARG A 33 -47.69 -11.23 47.29
C ARG A 33 -48.52 -12.07 48.23
N THR A 34 -47.96 -12.54 49.29
CA THR A 34 -48.69 -13.08 50.42
C THR A 34 -49.42 -11.92 51.07
N ALA A 35 -50.67 -11.72 50.59
CA ALA A 35 -51.60 -10.88 51.32
C ALA A 35 -51.87 -11.56 52.66
N GLY A 36 -51.60 -10.87 53.75
CA GLY A 36 -52.19 -11.13 55.07
C GLY A 36 -51.59 -12.31 55.82
N ARG A 37 -50.29 -12.34 56.04
CA ARG A 37 -49.71 -12.89 57.27
C ARG A 37 -49.08 -11.73 58.02
N ASP A 38 -49.51 -11.59 59.26
CA ASP A 38 -48.79 -10.77 60.23
C ASP A 38 -47.37 -11.35 60.36
N VAL A 39 -46.50 -10.90 59.45
CA VAL A 39 -45.11 -11.26 59.46
C VAL A 39 -44.53 -10.44 60.58
N GLU A 40 -44.22 -11.10 61.70
CA GLU A 40 -43.44 -10.53 62.81
C GLU A 40 -42.26 -9.76 62.15
N PRO A 41 -42.14 -8.43 62.39
CA PRO A 41 -41.11 -7.64 61.76
C PRO A 41 -39.75 -8.27 62.02
N PRO A 42 -38.92 -8.37 61.05
CA PRO A 42 -37.64 -9.02 61.15
C PRO A 42 -36.85 -8.38 62.33
N PRO A 43 -36.09 -9.15 63.10
CA PRO A 43 -35.45 -8.69 64.38
C PRO A 43 -34.66 -7.40 64.26
N TRP A 44 -34.24 -7.00 63.06
CA TRP A 44 -33.50 -5.76 62.80
C TRP A 44 -34.42 -4.52 62.68
N GLU A 45 -35.74 -4.66 62.52
CA GLU A 45 -36.65 -3.53 62.48
C GLU A 45 -36.99 -3.00 63.92
N SER A 46 -36.80 -3.83 64.89
CA SER A 46 -36.95 -3.46 66.31
C SER A 46 -35.71 -2.77 66.89
N LEU A 47 -34.64 -2.65 66.16
CA LEU A 47 -33.43 -1.99 66.60
C LEU A 47 -33.64 -0.47 66.70
N PRO A 48 -33.05 0.21 67.70
CA PRO A 48 -33.11 1.66 67.78
C PRO A 48 -32.53 2.31 66.59
N PRO A 49 -32.98 3.52 66.14
CA PRO A 49 -32.57 4.19 64.93
C PRO A 49 -31.05 4.27 64.75
N SER A 50 -30.29 4.35 65.81
CA SER A 50 -28.83 4.36 65.81
C SER A 50 -28.18 3.04 65.36
N ALA A 51 -28.87 1.91 65.56
CA ALA A 51 -28.40 0.60 65.13
C ALA A 51 -28.80 0.26 63.71
N ARG A 52 -29.69 1.02 63.04
CA ARG A 52 -30.08 0.93 61.68
C ARG A 52 -29.05 1.56 60.73
N TYR A 53 -28.17 2.38 61.28
CA TYR A 53 -26.99 2.84 60.50
C TYR A 53 -26.02 1.66 60.37
N TYR A 54 -26.28 0.79 59.44
CA TYR A 54 -25.26 -0.14 58.96
C TYR A 54 -23.98 0.65 58.80
N GLY A 55 -22.98 0.20 59.51
CA GLY A 55 -21.72 0.88 59.68
C GLY A 55 -21.23 1.56 58.42
N ARG A 56 -20.60 2.71 58.59
CA ARG A 56 -19.99 3.48 57.51
C ARG A 56 -19.48 2.55 56.47
N PRO A 57 -19.84 2.77 55.14
CA PRO A 57 -19.32 1.93 54.09
C PRO A 57 -17.83 1.85 54.27
N ALA A 58 -17.31 0.64 54.39
CA ALA A 58 -15.90 0.42 54.60
C ALA A 58 -15.12 1.21 53.56
N THR A 59 -14.35 2.20 54.03
CA THR A 59 -13.48 2.96 53.14
C THR A 59 -12.64 1.95 52.39
N PRO A 60 -12.65 1.98 51.01
CA PRO A 60 -11.92 1.01 50.25
C PRO A 60 -10.47 0.99 50.69
N SER A 61 -10.02 -0.15 51.18
CA SER A 61 -8.72 -0.28 51.83
C SER A 61 -7.63 0.21 50.86
N PRO A 62 -6.67 1.04 51.27
CA PRO A 62 -5.61 1.59 50.43
C PRO A 62 -4.79 0.50 49.76
N VAL A 63 -4.78 -0.71 50.27
CA VAL A 63 -4.13 -1.91 49.72
C VAL A 63 -4.65 -2.28 48.34
N ARG A 64 -5.94 -2.05 48.05
CA ARG A 64 -6.53 -2.38 46.74
C ARG A 64 -6.05 -1.41 45.67
N ARG A 65 -5.88 -0.11 45.98
CA ARG A 65 -5.35 0.91 45.07
C ARG A 65 -3.87 0.66 44.76
N TRP A 66 -3.10 0.18 45.71
CA TRP A 66 -1.68 -0.12 45.56
C TRP A 66 -1.44 -1.34 44.63
N ARG A 67 -2.27 -2.39 44.80
CA ARG A 67 -2.23 -3.56 43.91
C ARG A 67 -2.59 -3.19 42.45
N TRP A 68 -3.53 -2.27 42.27
CA TRP A 68 -3.92 -1.78 40.95
C TRP A 68 -2.80 -0.97 40.28
N ARG A 69 -2.15 -0.10 41.03
CA ARG A 69 -0.98 0.68 40.57
C ARG A 69 0.19 -0.23 40.21
N ARG A 70 0.47 -1.27 40.98
CA ARG A 70 1.50 -2.26 40.63
C ARG A 70 1.16 -3.05 39.36
N ARG A 71 -0.10 -3.46 39.16
CA ARG A 71 -0.55 -4.13 37.96
C ARG A 71 -0.49 -3.20 36.73
N ALA A 72 -0.94 -1.95 36.88
CA ALA A 72 -0.82 -0.95 35.82
C ALA A 72 0.64 -0.66 35.46
N GLY A 73 1.53 -0.57 36.45
CA GLY A 73 2.98 -0.43 36.19
C GLY A 73 3.59 -1.64 35.50
N ALA A 74 3.19 -2.85 35.86
CA ALA A 74 3.65 -4.07 35.21
C ALA A 74 3.19 -4.14 33.73
N VAL A 75 1.93 -3.80 33.45
CA VAL A 75 1.39 -3.74 32.08
C VAL A 75 2.12 -2.69 31.26
N LEU A 76 2.36 -1.49 31.83
CA LEU A 76 3.11 -0.45 31.13
C LEU A 76 4.55 -0.89 30.82
N ALA A 77 5.23 -1.51 31.80
CA ALA A 77 6.59 -2.05 31.58
C ALA A 77 6.62 -3.11 30.48
N LEU A 78 5.59 -3.96 30.41
CA LEU A 78 5.49 -5.01 29.40
C LEU A 78 5.24 -4.43 28.00
N LEU A 79 4.42 -3.38 27.90
CA LEU A 79 4.20 -2.64 26.63
C LEU A 79 5.47 -1.94 26.16
N VAL A 80 6.23 -1.30 27.06
CA VAL A 80 7.51 -0.68 26.73
C VAL A 80 8.52 -1.73 26.27
N ALA A 81 8.62 -2.85 26.96
CA ALA A 81 9.51 -3.95 26.57
C ALA A 81 9.12 -4.53 25.19
N ALA A 82 7.84 -4.75 24.94
CA ALA A 82 7.34 -5.21 23.65
C ALA A 82 7.63 -4.19 22.53
N GLY A 83 7.46 -2.90 22.80
CA GLY A 83 7.81 -1.81 21.88
C GLY A 83 9.30 -1.78 21.54
N LEU A 84 10.17 -1.95 22.54
CA LEU A 84 11.63 -2.01 22.32
C LEU A 84 12.04 -3.24 21.52
N VAL A 85 11.46 -4.41 21.83
CA VAL A 85 11.71 -5.64 21.04
C VAL A 85 11.23 -5.45 19.60
N GLY A 86 10.04 -4.88 19.39
CA GLY A 86 9.53 -4.57 18.05
C GLY A 86 10.44 -3.61 17.27
N ALA A 87 10.91 -2.54 17.92
CA ALA A 87 11.85 -1.60 17.32
C ALA A 87 13.18 -2.27 16.98
N LEU A 88 13.72 -3.11 17.88
CA LEU A 88 14.94 -3.86 17.63
C LEU A 88 14.80 -4.81 16.45
N VAL A 89 13.70 -5.54 16.37
CA VAL A 89 13.39 -6.44 15.24
C VAL A 89 13.36 -5.66 13.91
N VAL A 90 12.69 -4.50 13.87
CA VAL A 90 12.65 -3.65 12.68
C VAL A 90 14.06 -3.17 12.28
N VAL A 91 14.87 -2.76 13.26
CA VAL A 91 16.27 -2.33 13.00
C VAL A 91 17.11 -3.50 12.47
N VAL A 92 17.00 -4.68 13.09
CA VAL A 92 17.72 -5.90 12.63
C VAL A 92 17.27 -6.29 11.22
N PHE A 93 15.97 -6.28 10.91
CA PHE A 93 15.49 -6.54 9.56
C PHE A 93 16.01 -5.51 8.54
N ARG A 94 16.06 -4.23 8.89
CA ARG A 94 16.64 -3.21 8.01
C ARG A 94 18.13 -3.39 7.79
N MET A 95 18.86 -3.82 8.80
CA MET A 95 20.31 -4.09 8.67
C MET A 95 20.59 -5.42 7.96
N ALA A 96 19.74 -6.43 8.16
CA ALA A 96 19.86 -7.74 7.54
C ALA A 96 19.35 -7.77 6.08
N THR A 97 18.57 -6.76 5.65
CA THR A 97 18.17 -6.64 4.25
C THR A 97 19.40 -6.19 3.45
N PRO A 98 20.01 -7.07 2.64
CA PRO A 98 21.14 -6.65 1.81
C PRO A 98 20.68 -5.46 0.95
N PRO A 99 21.57 -4.47 0.71
CA PRO A 99 21.23 -3.38 -0.20
C PRO A 99 20.76 -4.03 -1.51
N PRO A 100 19.68 -3.51 -2.11
CA PRO A 100 19.15 -4.07 -3.36
C PRO A 100 20.32 -4.15 -4.35
N VAL A 101 20.58 -5.35 -4.87
CA VAL A 101 21.62 -5.55 -5.88
C VAL A 101 21.20 -4.69 -7.07
N GLN A 102 21.86 -3.54 -7.21
CA GLN A 102 21.64 -2.66 -8.34
C GLN A 102 22.24 -3.35 -9.55
N GLY A 103 21.38 -3.81 -10.44
CA GLY A 103 21.80 -4.31 -11.73
C GLY A 103 22.51 -3.17 -12.52
N ARG A 104 23.36 -3.55 -13.43
CA ARG A 104 24.04 -2.61 -14.31
C ARG A 104 23.92 -3.08 -15.74
N LEU A 105 23.36 -2.24 -16.60
CA LEU A 105 23.32 -2.47 -18.02
C LEU A 105 24.48 -1.69 -18.65
N VAL A 106 25.35 -2.36 -19.39
CA VAL A 106 26.47 -1.76 -20.09
C VAL A 106 26.26 -1.94 -21.60
N ASP A 107 26.07 -0.85 -22.30
CA ASP A 107 25.98 -0.84 -23.77
C ASP A 107 27.33 -0.40 -24.35
N ALA A 108 28.09 -1.34 -24.89
CA ALA A 108 29.39 -1.07 -25.50
C ALA A 108 29.26 -0.31 -26.82
N VAL A 109 28.15 -0.43 -27.55
CA VAL A 109 27.91 0.23 -28.83
C VAL A 109 27.49 1.68 -28.62
N ALA A 110 26.50 1.92 -27.76
CA ALA A 110 26.10 3.26 -27.38
C ALA A 110 27.07 3.90 -26.36
N GLN A 111 27.99 3.12 -25.80
CA GLN A 111 28.95 3.52 -24.75
C GLN A 111 28.27 4.22 -23.58
N VAL A 112 27.22 3.59 -23.08
CA VAL A 112 26.48 4.05 -21.92
C VAL A 112 26.36 2.96 -20.89
N THR A 113 26.28 3.40 -19.66
CA THR A 113 25.98 2.52 -18.53
C THR A 113 24.75 3.04 -17.82
N LEU A 114 23.80 2.17 -17.58
CA LEU A 114 22.58 2.43 -16.82
C LEU A 114 22.64 1.67 -15.51
N THR A 115 22.29 2.34 -14.42
CA THR A 115 22.08 1.69 -13.13
C THR A 115 20.62 1.24 -13.05
N LEU A 116 20.43 -0.05 -12.85
CA LEU A 116 19.10 -0.66 -12.80
C LEU A 116 18.65 -0.82 -11.34
N PRO A 117 17.59 -0.16 -10.90
CA PRO A 117 17.04 -0.35 -9.58
C PRO A 117 16.39 -1.74 -9.44
N GLN A 118 15.97 -2.08 -8.23
CA GLN A 118 15.32 -3.36 -7.96
C GLN A 118 14.11 -3.58 -8.88
N GLY A 119 13.96 -4.79 -9.42
CA GLY A 119 12.89 -5.16 -10.36
C GLY A 119 13.20 -4.85 -11.82
N TRP A 120 14.34 -4.20 -12.11
CA TRP A 120 14.83 -4.01 -13.48
C TRP A 120 15.98 -4.98 -13.76
N GLN A 121 15.99 -5.52 -14.96
CA GLN A 121 17.02 -6.45 -15.43
C GLN A 121 17.34 -6.23 -16.91
N GLU A 122 18.54 -6.62 -17.30
CA GLU A 122 18.94 -6.60 -18.68
C GLU A 122 18.09 -7.55 -19.53
N GLY A 123 17.62 -7.08 -20.67
CA GLY A 123 16.87 -7.87 -21.63
C GLY A 123 17.74 -8.31 -22.80
N VAL A 124 17.42 -9.47 -23.35
CA VAL A 124 18.21 -10.05 -24.46
C VAL A 124 17.94 -9.33 -25.79
N VAL A 125 16.70 -8.91 -26.05
CA VAL A 125 16.29 -8.32 -27.32
C VAL A 125 15.40 -7.10 -27.05
N ALA A 126 15.72 -5.99 -27.72
CA ALA A 126 14.86 -4.81 -27.70
C ALA A 126 13.57 -5.07 -28.51
N PRO A 127 12.40 -4.59 -28.03
CA PRO A 127 11.12 -4.75 -28.76
C PRO A 127 11.06 -3.94 -30.05
N VAL A 128 11.96 -2.99 -30.23
CA VAL A 128 12.07 -2.16 -31.45
C VAL A 128 13.46 -2.33 -32.03
N THR A 129 13.51 -2.56 -33.33
CA THR A 129 14.79 -2.71 -34.07
C THR A 129 15.62 -1.42 -34.05
N GLY A 130 16.93 -1.58 -34.05
CA GLY A 130 17.88 -0.44 -34.03
C GLY A 130 18.33 0.03 -32.67
N PHE A 131 17.82 -0.54 -31.57
CA PHE A 131 18.34 -0.36 -30.22
C PHE A 131 19.39 -1.44 -29.93
N THR A 132 20.46 -1.02 -29.28
CA THR A 132 21.63 -1.86 -29.00
C THR A 132 21.54 -2.51 -27.62
N SER A 133 20.79 -1.92 -26.71
CA SER A 133 20.56 -2.47 -25.39
C SER A 133 19.16 -2.21 -24.89
N VAL A 134 18.70 -3.06 -23.97
CA VAL A 134 17.39 -2.96 -23.35
C VAL A 134 17.44 -3.39 -21.88
N ALA A 135 16.77 -2.62 -21.03
CA ALA A 135 16.44 -3.03 -19.69
C ALA A 135 14.92 -3.20 -19.57
N ARG A 136 14.50 -4.20 -18.81
CA ARG A 136 13.08 -4.54 -18.62
C ARG A 136 12.73 -4.64 -17.16
N SER A 137 11.51 -4.23 -16.84
CA SER A 137 10.84 -4.53 -15.59
C SER A 137 9.50 -5.21 -15.88
N GLU A 138 8.75 -5.56 -14.85
CA GLU A 138 7.39 -6.12 -15.01
C GLU A 138 6.46 -5.19 -15.82
N ARG A 139 6.65 -3.87 -15.70
CA ARG A 139 5.74 -2.85 -16.25
C ARG A 139 6.39 -1.93 -17.28
N GLY A 140 7.68 -2.07 -17.50
CA GLY A 140 8.39 -1.11 -18.34
C GLY A 140 9.60 -1.66 -19.06
N VAL A 141 9.99 -0.90 -20.05
CA VAL A 141 11.19 -1.16 -20.83
C VAL A 141 11.94 0.16 -21.07
N VAL A 142 13.26 0.12 -20.97
CA VAL A 142 14.17 1.20 -21.38
C VAL A 142 15.08 0.64 -22.45
N MET A 143 15.19 1.36 -23.55
CA MET A 143 16.03 0.99 -24.69
C MET A 143 17.04 2.12 -24.95
N ALA A 144 18.25 1.75 -25.31
CA ALA A 144 19.30 2.69 -25.67
C ALA A 144 19.87 2.39 -27.07
N ARG A 145 20.25 3.45 -27.79
CA ARG A 145 21.01 3.35 -29.01
C ARG A 145 21.93 4.55 -29.23
N ALA A 146 23.05 4.34 -29.91
CA ALA A 146 23.85 5.43 -30.43
C ALA A 146 23.12 6.12 -31.58
N VAL A 147 23.22 7.43 -31.66
CA VAL A 147 22.68 8.24 -32.73
C VAL A 147 23.82 9.08 -33.31
N PRO A 148 23.98 9.17 -34.66
CA PRO A 148 24.92 10.08 -35.25
C PRO A 148 24.68 11.51 -34.80
N HIS A 149 25.74 12.27 -34.66
CA HIS A 149 25.60 13.70 -34.37
C HIS A 149 24.89 14.36 -35.57
N SER A 150 23.74 14.95 -35.30
CA SER A 150 22.90 15.60 -36.31
C SER A 150 23.02 17.11 -36.17
N SER A 151 23.01 17.83 -37.29
CA SER A 151 22.84 19.28 -37.34
C SER A 151 21.46 19.72 -36.86
N GLN A 152 20.50 18.79 -36.82
CA GLN A 152 19.16 19.02 -36.26
C GLN A 152 19.26 19.24 -34.77
N GLY A 153 18.58 20.26 -34.24
CA GLY A 153 18.58 20.56 -32.81
C GLY A 153 18.03 19.41 -31.97
N ALA A 154 18.62 19.19 -30.81
CA ALA A 154 18.22 18.11 -29.88
C ALA A 154 16.70 18.08 -29.58
N ARG A 155 16.08 19.26 -29.44
CA ARG A 155 14.63 19.40 -29.23
C ARG A 155 13.81 18.82 -30.36
N THR A 156 14.18 19.17 -31.62
CA THR A 156 13.45 18.70 -32.82
C THR A 156 13.59 17.18 -32.94
N MET A 157 14.82 16.67 -32.82
CA MET A 157 15.07 15.22 -32.87
C MET A 157 14.26 14.45 -31.80
N VAL A 158 14.22 14.92 -30.59
CA VAL A 158 13.42 14.29 -29.51
C VAL A 158 11.93 14.39 -29.81
N ALA A 159 11.46 15.53 -30.33
CA ALA A 159 10.06 15.71 -30.69
C ALA A 159 9.62 14.73 -31.81
N ASP A 160 10.40 14.64 -32.89
CA ASP A 160 10.12 13.74 -34.02
C ASP A 160 10.17 12.28 -33.57
N THR A 161 11.17 11.94 -32.73
CA THR A 161 11.32 10.60 -32.18
C THR A 161 10.15 10.24 -31.24
N ALA A 162 9.77 11.15 -30.35
CA ALA A 162 8.65 10.96 -29.46
C ALA A 162 7.33 10.77 -30.23
N GLN A 163 7.12 11.55 -31.29
CA GLN A 163 5.96 11.41 -32.17
C GLN A 163 5.96 10.07 -32.89
N LEU A 164 7.11 9.63 -33.42
CA LEU A 164 7.24 8.32 -34.06
C LEU A 164 6.90 7.18 -33.11
N TYR A 165 7.54 7.15 -31.94
CA TYR A 165 7.32 6.08 -30.98
C TYR A 165 5.96 6.15 -30.29
N SER A 166 5.35 7.33 -30.15
CA SER A 166 3.97 7.41 -29.69
C SER A 166 3.01 6.69 -30.64
N ARG A 167 3.15 6.86 -31.93
CA ARG A 167 2.32 6.18 -32.94
C ARG A 167 2.56 4.67 -32.99
N LEU A 168 3.77 4.23 -32.71
CA LEU A 168 4.14 2.80 -32.75
C LEU A 168 3.80 2.05 -31.47
N LEU A 169 3.98 2.69 -30.31
CA LEU A 169 3.96 2.03 -29.00
C LEU A 169 2.76 2.44 -28.14
N LEU A 170 2.23 3.66 -28.31
CA LEU A 170 1.09 4.13 -27.57
C LEU A 170 -0.18 3.99 -28.41
N LYS A 171 -1.05 3.09 -28.01
CA LYS A 171 -2.36 2.86 -28.66
C LYS A 171 -3.50 3.57 -27.94
N GLY A 172 -3.20 4.68 -27.25
CA GLY A 172 -4.17 5.42 -26.46
C GLY A 172 -5.11 6.27 -27.30
N ASP A 173 -6.30 6.55 -26.77
CA ASP A 173 -7.29 7.44 -27.41
C ASP A 173 -6.85 8.90 -27.33
N LYS A 174 -6.10 9.25 -26.32
CA LYS A 174 -5.57 10.59 -26.09
C LYS A 174 -4.12 10.50 -25.64
N VAL A 175 -3.26 11.26 -26.28
CA VAL A 175 -1.84 11.35 -25.94
C VAL A 175 -1.49 12.80 -25.66
N ASP A 176 -1.08 13.06 -24.43
CA ASP A 176 -0.69 14.38 -23.96
C ASP A 176 0.81 14.45 -23.68
N ILE A 177 1.43 15.61 -23.93
CA ILE A 177 2.80 15.89 -23.53
C ILE A 177 2.76 16.29 -22.04
N VAL A 178 3.46 15.54 -21.20
CA VAL A 178 3.51 15.78 -19.75
C VAL A 178 4.83 16.36 -19.27
N ASP A 179 5.89 16.24 -20.07
CA ASP A 179 7.19 16.88 -19.80
C ASP A 179 7.86 17.21 -21.16
N ASP A 180 8.46 18.39 -21.27
CA ASP A 180 9.19 18.85 -22.47
C ASP A 180 10.24 19.88 -22.04
N ARG A 181 11.47 19.42 -21.84
CA ARG A 181 12.51 20.30 -21.27
C ARG A 181 13.91 19.99 -21.77
N ALA A 182 14.74 21.05 -21.77
CA ALA A 182 16.17 20.91 -21.97
C ALA A 182 16.84 20.29 -20.74
N LEU A 183 17.84 19.46 -20.98
CA LEU A 183 18.76 18.94 -19.99
C LEU A 183 20.14 19.57 -20.18
N PRO A 184 21.01 19.55 -19.15
CA PRO A 184 22.39 20.08 -19.28
C PRO A 184 23.16 19.46 -20.45
N GLN A 185 22.85 18.23 -20.81
CA GLN A 185 23.51 17.48 -21.88
C GLN A 185 22.52 16.93 -22.89
N GLY A 186 21.47 17.68 -23.23
CA GLY A 186 20.52 17.18 -24.22
C GLY A 186 19.09 17.69 -24.06
N TYR A 187 18.14 16.83 -24.36
CA TYR A 187 16.70 17.16 -24.29
C TYR A 187 15.87 15.94 -23.89
N THR A 188 14.76 16.16 -23.22
CA THR A 188 13.80 15.10 -22.89
C THR A 188 12.38 15.53 -23.17
N ARG A 189 11.56 14.58 -23.60
CA ARG A 189 10.12 14.73 -23.75
C ARG A 189 9.43 13.48 -23.22
N ALA A 190 8.34 13.69 -22.49
CA ALA A 190 7.50 12.61 -22.01
C ALA A 190 6.06 12.79 -22.47
N LEU A 191 5.45 11.68 -22.83
CA LEU A 191 4.08 11.57 -23.30
C LEU A 191 3.31 10.62 -22.39
N ARG A 192 2.05 10.93 -22.11
CA ARG A 192 1.12 10.06 -21.41
C ARG A 192 -0.05 9.75 -22.31
N ALA A 193 -0.34 8.47 -22.47
CA ALA A 193 -1.49 7.99 -23.19
C ALA A 193 -2.58 7.55 -22.23
N GLU A 194 -3.80 8.02 -22.46
CA GLU A 194 -4.99 7.61 -21.71
C GLU A 194 -5.90 6.80 -22.65
N TYR A 195 -6.57 5.81 -22.06
CA TYR A 195 -7.47 4.92 -22.77
C TYR A 195 -8.88 5.11 -22.20
N ARG A 196 -9.88 5.12 -23.05
CA ARG A 196 -11.29 5.17 -22.63
C ARG A 196 -11.78 3.84 -22.09
N ASP A 197 -11.10 2.78 -22.45
CA ASP A 197 -11.42 1.44 -21.98
C ASP A 197 -10.91 1.25 -20.54
N VAL A 198 -11.80 0.78 -19.66
CA VAL A 198 -11.49 0.51 -18.24
C VAL A 198 -10.42 -0.57 -18.05
N VAL A 199 -10.24 -1.44 -19.04
CA VAL A 199 -9.26 -2.53 -19.01
C VAL A 199 -7.84 -2.03 -19.29
N ASN A 200 -7.70 -0.99 -20.13
CA ASN A 200 -6.42 -0.44 -20.50
C ASN A 200 -5.98 0.66 -19.54
N ARG A 201 -4.89 0.41 -18.84
CA ARG A 201 -4.30 1.38 -17.91
C ARG A 201 -3.43 2.38 -18.65
N PRO A 202 -3.27 3.61 -18.12
CA PRO A 202 -2.44 4.63 -18.77
C PRO A 202 -1.06 4.10 -19.14
N ALA A 203 -0.55 4.52 -20.29
CA ALA A 203 0.82 4.27 -20.70
C ALA A 203 1.64 5.57 -20.66
N TYR A 204 2.94 5.43 -20.49
CA TYR A 204 3.87 6.56 -20.43
C TYR A 204 5.08 6.25 -21.28
N LEU A 205 5.44 7.21 -22.13
CA LEU A 205 6.61 7.15 -23.01
C LEU A 205 7.52 8.34 -22.70
N ARG A 206 8.78 8.07 -22.39
CA ARG A 206 9.81 9.11 -22.27
C ARG A 206 10.89 8.90 -23.30
N VAL A 207 11.23 9.96 -24.03
CA VAL A 207 12.32 10.00 -24.99
C VAL A 207 13.35 11.02 -24.49
N THR A 208 14.59 10.60 -24.38
CA THR A 208 15.69 11.46 -23.94
C THR A 208 16.86 11.31 -24.91
N LEU A 209 17.35 12.43 -25.41
CA LEU A 209 18.57 12.51 -26.18
C LEU A 209 19.67 13.12 -25.30
N LEU A 210 20.75 12.40 -25.11
CA LEU A 210 21.96 12.88 -24.46
C LEU A 210 23.03 13.14 -25.50
N THR A 211 23.53 14.37 -25.52
CA THR A 211 24.59 14.79 -26.43
C THR A 211 25.91 14.86 -25.70
N ARG A 212 26.88 14.14 -26.19
CA ARG A 212 28.27 14.12 -25.67
C ARG A 212 29.24 14.49 -26.78
N PRO A 213 30.47 14.89 -26.47
CA PRO A 213 31.48 15.15 -27.49
C PRO A 213 31.62 13.98 -28.47
N GLY A 214 31.37 14.24 -29.76
CA GLY A 214 31.50 13.27 -30.86
C GLY A 214 30.39 12.21 -30.97
N ARG A 215 29.38 12.21 -30.10
CA ARG A 215 28.29 11.21 -30.12
C ARG A 215 27.03 11.69 -29.41
N SER A 216 25.92 11.10 -29.80
CA SER A 216 24.63 11.27 -29.10
C SER A 216 24.04 9.91 -28.78
N VAL A 217 23.31 9.82 -27.67
CA VAL A 217 22.63 8.61 -27.23
C VAL A 217 21.15 8.90 -27.08
N LEU A 218 20.35 8.10 -27.74
CA LEU A 218 18.90 8.14 -27.61
C LEU A 218 18.44 7.07 -26.63
N LEU A 219 17.68 7.49 -25.65
CA LEU A 219 17.01 6.62 -24.70
C LEU A 219 15.51 6.70 -24.92
N VAL A 220 14.86 5.55 -24.93
CA VAL A 220 13.40 5.46 -25.01
C VAL A 220 12.91 4.58 -23.87
N GLY A 221 12.09 5.14 -22.99
CA GLY A 221 11.45 4.45 -21.88
C GLY A 221 9.95 4.34 -22.13
N LEU A 222 9.38 3.16 -21.95
CA LEU A 222 7.95 2.88 -22.04
C LEU A 222 7.47 2.17 -20.78
N LEU A 223 6.35 2.61 -20.27
CA LEU A 223 5.64 1.98 -19.13
C LEU A 223 4.20 1.66 -19.55
N GLN A 224 3.75 0.46 -19.19
CA GLN A 224 2.36 0.04 -19.34
C GLN A 224 2.07 -1.13 -18.40
N PRO A 225 1.27 -0.90 -17.35
CA PRO A 225 0.63 0.35 -16.92
C PRO A 225 1.62 1.35 -16.31
N ALA A 226 1.32 2.64 -16.44
CA ALA A 226 2.09 3.73 -15.86
C ALA A 226 1.42 4.26 -14.59
N ASP A 227 1.95 3.89 -13.44
CA ASP A 227 1.66 4.49 -12.14
C ASP A 227 2.81 5.41 -11.69
N THR A 228 2.59 6.20 -10.66
CA THR A 228 3.58 7.16 -10.15
C THR A 228 4.89 6.51 -9.77
N ALA A 229 4.85 5.36 -9.05
CA ALA A 229 6.05 4.66 -8.61
C ALA A 229 6.86 4.11 -9.80
N SER A 230 6.18 3.58 -10.83
CA SER A 230 6.83 3.09 -12.05
C SER A 230 7.45 4.22 -12.85
N ILE A 231 6.82 5.41 -12.91
CA ILE A 231 7.36 6.60 -13.57
C ILE A 231 8.63 7.06 -12.85
N GLU A 232 8.62 7.15 -11.52
CA GLU A 232 9.79 7.52 -10.72
C GLU A 232 10.94 6.52 -10.89
N ALA A 233 10.64 5.22 -10.94
CA ALA A 233 11.64 4.20 -11.20
C ALA A 233 12.24 4.33 -12.60
N LEU A 234 11.43 4.56 -13.63
CA LEU A 234 11.89 4.80 -14.99
C LEU A 234 12.80 6.04 -15.06
N ASP A 235 12.38 7.13 -14.43
CA ASP A 235 13.12 8.38 -14.39
C ASP A 235 14.48 8.21 -13.70
N THR A 236 14.52 7.41 -12.63
CA THR A 236 15.76 7.04 -11.94
C THR A 236 16.71 6.28 -12.86
N VAL A 237 16.20 5.29 -13.63
CA VAL A 237 17.00 4.55 -14.61
C VAL A 237 17.54 5.51 -15.68
N MET A 238 16.69 6.35 -16.27
CA MET A 238 17.07 7.24 -17.37
C MET A 238 18.02 8.37 -16.91
N ALA A 239 17.92 8.81 -15.65
CA ALA A 239 18.83 9.79 -15.07
C ALA A 239 20.19 9.20 -14.65
N SER A 240 20.27 7.88 -14.49
CA SER A 240 21.50 7.18 -14.06
C SER A 240 22.56 7.02 -15.16
N VAL A 241 22.27 7.46 -16.36
CA VAL A 241 23.12 7.28 -17.55
C VAL A 241 24.48 7.95 -17.36
N ARG A 242 25.55 7.15 -17.50
CA ARG A 242 26.95 7.59 -17.43
C ARG A 242 27.72 7.19 -18.69
#